data_81f4cfc81bcbfe499d45c5aa04e79633
#
_entry.id   81f4cfc81bcbfe499d45c5aa04e79633
#
_cell.length_a   1.000
_cell.length_b   1.000
_cell.length_c   1.000
_cell.angle_alpha   90.00
_cell.angle_beta   90.00
_cell.angle_gamma   90.00
#
_symmetry.space_group_name_H-M   'P 1'
#
loop_
_entity.id
_entity.type
_entity.pdbx_description
1 polymer ?
#
loop_
_entity_poly.entity_id
_entity_poly.type
_entity_poly.pdbx_seq_one_letter_code
_entity_poly.pdbx_strand_id
1 'polypeptide(L)'
;MGGVTIRLFETEDFLGCAALAAQFRSELDALKGIVREPSLKRGEQELQDYLDANFFVYVACEAQKLLGFAVCRVDGGVVWLEAIFTSPAARRKGVASALFCEVERLAKGNGEPTVYNWVHPNNEKMLNFLAKRGYRVLNLIEVRKAYEGENLTQKIPVGEREFDY
;
A
#
# COMPACT_ATOMS: atom_id res chain seq x y z
N MET A 1 -1.94 26.55 11.85
CA MET A 1 -2.01 25.09 11.87
C MET A 1 -1.50 24.61 10.52
N GLY A 2 -0.38 23.91 10.49
CA GLY A 2 0.16 23.38 9.23
C GLY A 2 -0.76 22.28 8.71
N GLY A 3 -1.27 22.42 7.49
CA GLY A 3 -2.06 21.37 6.85
C GLY A 3 -1.17 20.26 6.33
N VAL A 4 -1.72 19.05 6.17
CA VAL A 4 -1.02 17.95 5.49
C VAL A 4 -0.87 18.29 4.02
N THR A 5 0.37 18.25 3.52
CA THR A 5 0.71 18.43 2.12
C THR A 5 1.06 17.09 1.50
N ILE A 6 0.52 16.83 0.31
CA ILE A 6 0.90 15.65 -0.49
C ILE A 6 1.73 16.15 -1.67
N ARG A 7 2.87 15.53 -1.88
CA ARG A 7 3.76 15.85 -3.01
C ARG A 7 4.50 14.59 -3.48
N LEU A 8 5.16 14.69 -4.60
CA LEU A 8 6.10 13.66 -5.03
C LEU A 8 7.29 13.59 -4.06
N PHE A 9 7.85 12.41 -3.97
CA PHE A 9 9.07 12.10 -3.23
C PHE A 9 10.24 12.95 -3.74
N GLU A 10 11.07 13.43 -2.84
CA GLU A 10 12.34 14.10 -3.09
C GLU A 10 13.46 13.33 -2.39
N THR A 11 14.70 13.51 -2.83
CA THR A 11 15.85 12.74 -2.31
C THR A 11 16.01 12.90 -0.79
N GLU A 12 15.67 14.04 -0.25
CA GLU A 12 15.74 14.35 1.19
C GLU A 12 14.75 13.52 2.02
N ASP A 13 13.71 12.98 1.40
CA ASP A 13 12.70 12.14 2.05
C ASP A 13 13.19 10.70 2.30
N PHE A 14 14.32 10.30 1.67
CA PHE A 14 14.71 8.90 1.55
C PHE A 14 14.71 8.17 2.90
N LEU A 15 15.42 8.67 3.90
CA LEU A 15 15.52 8.00 5.20
C LEU A 15 14.18 7.95 5.94
N GLY A 16 13.42 9.06 5.89
CA GLY A 16 12.09 9.11 6.51
C GLY A 16 11.09 8.17 5.84
N CYS A 17 11.09 8.11 4.51
CA CYS A 17 10.24 7.23 3.74
C CYS A 17 10.64 5.75 3.92
N ALA A 18 11.94 5.44 3.94
CA ALA A 18 12.45 4.11 4.23
C ALA A 18 12.04 3.61 5.63
N ALA A 19 12.05 4.47 6.63
CA ALA A 19 11.57 4.14 7.97
C ALA A 19 10.06 3.82 7.98
N LEU A 20 9.26 4.54 7.20
CA LEU A 20 7.84 4.24 7.02
C LEU A 20 7.62 2.93 6.25
N ALA A 21 8.43 2.66 5.22
CA ALA A 21 8.38 1.40 4.46
C ALA A 21 8.76 0.20 5.35
N ALA A 22 9.73 0.34 6.24
CA ALA A 22 10.07 -0.68 7.23
C ALA A 22 8.89 -1.03 8.16
N GLN A 23 8.17 -0.02 8.65
CA GLN A 23 6.97 -0.22 9.46
C GLN A 23 5.84 -0.86 8.65
N PHE A 24 5.62 -0.42 7.42
CA PHE A 24 4.64 -1.00 6.50
C PHE A 24 4.88 -2.50 6.31
N ARG A 25 6.13 -2.91 6.03
CA ARG A 25 6.48 -4.32 5.87
C ARG A 25 6.25 -5.14 7.13
N SER A 26 6.59 -4.61 8.27
CA SER A 26 6.31 -5.28 9.56
C SER A 26 4.81 -5.50 9.77
N GLU A 27 3.97 -4.51 9.46
CA GLU A 27 2.51 -4.67 9.55
C GLU A 27 1.96 -5.67 8.52
N LEU A 28 2.50 -5.73 7.30
CA LEU A 28 2.10 -6.74 6.31
C LEU A 28 2.53 -8.15 6.72
N ASP A 29 3.74 -8.32 7.27
CA ASP A 29 4.20 -9.60 7.82
C ASP A 29 3.24 -10.09 8.93
N ALA A 30 2.79 -9.17 9.79
CA ALA A 30 1.85 -9.49 10.86
C ALA A 30 0.48 -10.01 10.36
N LEU A 31 0.01 -9.58 9.19
CA LEU A 31 -1.21 -10.13 8.56
C LEU A 31 -1.09 -11.62 8.24
N LYS A 32 0.12 -12.11 8.08
CA LYS A 32 0.46 -13.52 7.83
C LYS A 32 0.87 -14.27 9.09
N GLY A 33 0.67 -13.68 10.28
CA GLY A 33 1.09 -14.26 11.56
C GLY A 33 2.59 -14.19 11.83
N ILE A 34 3.35 -13.43 11.02
CA ILE A 34 4.80 -13.27 11.17
C ILE A 34 5.08 -11.98 11.94
N VAL A 35 5.57 -12.10 13.17
CA VAL A 35 5.96 -10.96 14.01
C VAL A 35 7.43 -10.63 13.77
N ARG A 36 7.69 -9.44 13.24
CA ARG A 36 9.05 -8.91 12.99
C ARG A 36 9.11 -7.44 13.34
N GLU A 37 10.21 -7.05 13.99
CA GLU A 37 10.50 -5.62 14.19
C GLU A 37 10.78 -4.93 12.85
N PRO A 38 10.39 -3.65 12.70
CA PRO A 38 10.72 -2.88 11.51
C PRO A 38 12.23 -2.83 11.27
N SER A 39 12.65 -3.17 10.06
CA SER A 39 14.05 -3.14 9.65
C SER A 39 14.30 -2.00 8.67
N LEU A 40 15.07 -0.99 9.09
CA LEU A 40 15.40 0.14 8.22
C LEU A 40 16.07 -0.32 6.92
N LYS A 41 17.00 -1.27 7.00
CA LYS A 41 17.66 -1.83 5.81
C LYS A 41 16.68 -2.43 4.81
N ARG A 42 15.64 -3.14 5.27
CA ARG A 42 14.57 -3.64 4.38
C ARG A 42 13.75 -2.50 3.77
N GLY A 43 13.46 -1.48 4.57
CA GLY A 43 12.73 -0.30 4.09
C GLY A 43 13.54 0.49 3.06
N GLU A 44 14.84 0.65 3.26
CA GLU A 44 15.75 1.29 2.30
C GLU A 44 15.80 0.50 0.98
N GLN A 45 15.96 -0.83 1.07
CA GLN A 45 15.99 -1.68 -0.12
C GLN A 45 14.66 -1.61 -0.90
N GLU A 46 13.54 -1.72 -0.22
CA GLU A 46 12.22 -1.65 -0.85
C GLU A 46 11.97 -0.30 -1.52
N LEU A 47 12.31 0.79 -0.84
CA LEU A 47 12.17 2.12 -1.41
C LEU A 47 13.06 2.30 -2.64
N GLN A 48 14.30 1.81 -2.57
CA GLN A 48 15.23 1.85 -3.70
C GLN A 48 14.69 1.05 -4.89
N ASP A 49 14.14 -0.15 -4.65
CA ASP A 49 13.54 -0.98 -5.70
C ASP A 49 12.38 -0.26 -6.41
N TYR A 50 11.55 0.48 -5.67
CA TYR A 50 10.50 1.30 -6.26
C TYR A 50 11.05 2.45 -7.11
N LEU A 51 12.09 3.13 -6.64
CA LEU A 51 12.71 4.23 -7.35
C LEU A 51 13.42 3.75 -8.63
N ASP A 52 14.14 2.63 -8.54
CA ASP A 52 14.83 2.01 -9.69
C ASP A 52 13.84 1.51 -10.75
N ALA A 53 12.66 1.07 -10.32
CA ALA A 53 11.56 0.70 -11.21
C ALA A 53 10.81 1.92 -11.79
N ASN A 54 11.21 3.15 -11.47
CA ASN A 54 10.55 4.40 -11.85
C ASN A 54 9.08 4.48 -11.43
N PHE A 55 8.74 3.93 -10.27
CA PHE A 55 7.40 4.07 -9.72
C PHE A 55 7.18 5.48 -9.15
N PHE A 56 5.94 5.94 -9.20
CA PHE A 56 5.57 7.20 -8.57
C PHE A 56 5.49 7.02 -7.06
N VAL A 57 6.27 7.77 -6.32
CA VAL A 57 6.22 7.80 -4.87
C VAL A 57 5.68 9.14 -4.40
N TYR A 58 4.51 9.12 -3.75
CA TYR A 58 3.93 10.28 -3.10
C TYR A 58 4.20 10.23 -1.61
N VAL A 59 4.50 11.36 -1.03
CA VAL A 59 4.67 11.50 0.42
C VAL A 59 3.65 12.49 1.00
N ALA A 60 3.18 12.16 2.18
CA ALA A 60 2.36 13.06 3.00
C ALA A 60 3.25 13.66 4.08
N CYS A 61 3.31 14.99 4.17
CA CYS A 61 4.12 15.68 5.16
C CYS A 61 3.34 16.79 5.86
N GLU A 62 3.72 17.08 7.09
CA GLU A 62 3.33 18.25 7.85
C GLU A 62 4.61 18.94 8.31
N ALA A 63 4.84 20.16 7.83
CA ALA A 63 6.14 20.80 7.86
C ALA A 63 7.21 19.89 7.23
N GLN A 64 8.23 19.49 7.99
CA GLN A 64 9.29 18.58 7.51
C GLN A 64 9.10 17.13 7.96
N LYS A 65 8.01 16.80 8.64
CA LYS A 65 7.75 15.47 9.15
C LYS A 65 6.93 14.66 8.16
N LEU A 66 7.45 13.51 7.72
CA LEU A 66 6.70 12.55 6.92
C LEU A 66 5.67 11.83 7.78
N LEU A 67 4.44 11.78 7.28
CA LEU A 67 3.29 11.17 7.93
C LEU A 67 2.86 9.86 7.27
N GLY A 68 3.22 9.67 6.00
CA GLY A 68 2.85 8.52 5.21
C GLY A 68 3.38 8.61 3.79
N PHE A 69 3.20 7.55 3.03
CA PHE A 69 3.57 7.49 1.62
C PHE A 69 2.60 6.61 0.82
N ALA A 70 2.59 6.79 -0.49
CA ALA A 70 1.94 5.90 -1.44
C ALA A 70 2.86 5.66 -2.63
N VAL A 71 2.88 4.42 -3.14
CA VAL A 71 3.67 4.02 -4.29
C VAL A 71 2.74 3.52 -5.39
N CYS A 72 2.91 4.02 -6.60
CA CYS A 72 2.09 3.67 -7.75
C CYS A 72 2.94 3.24 -8.93
N ARG A 73 2.54 2.15 -9.56
CA ARG A 73 3.05 1.71 -10.85
C ARG A 73 2.04 2.07 -11.94
N VAL A 74 2.54 2.56 -13.06
CA VAL A 74 1.73 2.75 -14.28
C VAL A 74 2.18 1.73 -15.31
N ASP A 75 1.25 0.91 -15.77
CA ASP A 75 1.50 -0.14 -16.73
C ASP A 75 0.38 -0.18 -17.76
N GLY A 76 0.71 0.07 -19.05
CA GLY A 76 -0.28 0.13 -20.12
C GLY A 76 -1.39 1.17 -19.93
N GLY A 77 -1.10 2.28 -19.22
CA GLY A 77 -2.09 3.30 -18.86
C GLY A 77 -2.88 2.99 -17.59
N VAL A 78 -2.76 1.79 -17.05
CA VAL A 78 -3.42 1.36 -15.81
C VAL A 78 -2.56 1.71 -14.61
N VAL A 79 -3.17 2.29 -13.58
CA VAL A 79 -2.48 2.63 -12.33
C VAL A 79 -2.74 1.55 -11.27
N TRP A 80 -1.65 1.01 -10.74
CA TRP A 80 -1.64 0.07 -9.64
C TRP A 80 -1.11 0.73 -8.38
N LEU A 81 -1.82 0.61 -7.28
CA LEU A 81 -1.31 0.98 -5.96
C LEU A 81 -0.48 -0.18 -5.40
N GLU A 82 0.84 0.01 -5.36
CA GLU A 82 1.79 -0.99 -4.84
C GLU A 82 1.90 -0.93 -3.31
N ALA A 83 1.89 0.27 -2.75
CA ALA A 83 1.93 0.48 -1.31
C ALA A 83 1.19 1.76 -0.92
N ILE A 84 0.54 1.74 0.24
CA ILE A 84 0.06 2.93 0.93
C ILE A 84 0.19 2.72 2.44
N PHE A 85 0.82 3.67 3.11
CA PHE A 85 1.04 3.59 4.53
C PHE A 85 0.90 4.96 5.20
N THR A 86 0.32 4.96 6.38
CA THR A 86 0.29 6.13 7.26
C THR A 86 0.85 5.73 8.61
N SER A 87 1.81 6.51 9.10
CA SER A 87 2.40 6.27 10.42
C SER A 87 1.32 6.17 11.49
N PRO A 88 1.46 5.30 12.49
CA PRO A 88 0.43 5.11 13.52
C PRO A 88 -0.04 6.41 14.17
N ALA A 89 0.88 7.33 14.46
CA ALA A 89 0.59 8.63 15.07
C ALA A 89 -0.21 9.60 14.17
N ALA A 90 -0.21 9.36 12.85
CA ALA A 90 -0.91 10.20 11.87
C ALA A 90 -2.22 9.56 11.34
N ARG A 91 -2.59 8.39 11.83
CA ARG A 91 -3.83 7.69 11.43
C ARG A 91 -5.07 8.45 11.89
N ARG A 92 -6.20 8.22 11.19
CA ARG A 92 -7.52 8.84 11.45
C ARG A 92 -7.55 10.36 11.27
N LYS A 93 -6.53 10.93 10.64
CA LYS A 93 -6.42 12.36 10.32
C LYS A 93 -6.58 12.66 8.82
N GLY A 94 -7.07 11.71 8.04
CA GLY A 94 -7.30 11.89 6.60
C GLY A 94 -6.06 11.70 5.71
N VAL A 95 -4.89 11.39 6.26
CA VAL A 95 -3.62 11.26 5.51
C VAL A 95 -3.71 10.22 4.39
N ALA A 96 -4.17 9.01 4.70
CA ALA A 96 -4.35 7.97 3.68
C ALA A 96 -5.34 8.39 2.59
N SER A 97 -6.41 9.11 2.96
CA SER A 97 -7.39 9.63 2.00
C SER A 97 -6.76 10.66 1.07
N ALA A 98 -5.94 11.56 1.59
CA ALA A 98 -5.25 12.56 0.81
C ALA A 98 -4.23 11.93 -0.16
N LEU A 99 -3.43 10.97 0.31
CA LEU A 99 -2.53 10.19 -0.55
C LEU A 99 -3.29 9.46 -1.66
N PHE A 100 -4.37 8.77 -1.32
CA PHE A 100 -5.16 8.01 -2.31
C PHE A 100 -5.83 8.93 -3.35
N CYS A 101 -6.22 10.15 -2.98
CA CYS A 101 -6.72 11.14 -3.94
C CYS A 101 -5.69 11.50 -5.01
N GLU A 102 -4.40 11.59 -4.67
CA GLU A 102 -3.34 11.80 -5.67
C GLU A 102 -3.20 10.60 -6.60
N VAL A 103 -3.31 9.37 -6.06
CA VAL A 103 -3.30 8.15 -6.86
C VAL A 103 -4.49 8.11 -7.83
N GLU A 104 -5.69 8.48 -7.38
CA GLU A 104 -6.88 8.58 -8.25
C GLU A 104 -6.72 9.69 -9.31
N ARG A 105 -6.03 10.79 -8.97
CA ARG A 105 -5.71 11.85 -9.94
C ARG A 105 -4.72 11.36 -11.00
N LEU A 106 -3.71 10.60 -10.59
CA LEU A 106 -2.78 9.96 -11.51
C LEU A 106 -3.52 9.02 -12.48
N ALA A 107 -4.45 8.19 -11.97
CA ALA A 107 -5.23 7.28 -12.79
C ALA A 107 -6.07 8.02 -13.84
N LYS A 108 -6.79 9.07 -13.43
CA LYS A 108 -7.55 9.93 -14.35
C LYS A 108 -6.67 10.56 -15.43
N GLY A 109 -5.46 11.01 -15.06
CA GLY A 109 -4.49 11.58 -15.99
C GLY A 109 -3.98 10.59 -17.03
N ASN A 110 -4.01 9.28 -16.71
CA ASN A 110 -3.63 8.20 -17.63
C ASN A 110 -4.83 7.63 -18.43
N GLY A 111 -6.02 8.20 -18.28
CA GLY A 111 -7.21 7.82 -19.06
C GLY A 111 -8.09 6.74 -18.42
N GLU A 112 -7.67 6.13 -17.32
CA GLU A 112 -8.45 5.14 -16.58
C GLU A 112 -9.01 5.75 -15.29
N PRO A 113 -10.33 5.69 -15.06
CA PRO A 113 -10.94 6.34 -13.91
C PRO A 113 -10.82 5.52 -12.61
N THR A 114 -10.04 4.45 -12.61
CA THR A 114 -9.90 3.54 -11.47
C THR A 114 -8.45 3.22 -11.14
N VAL A 115 -8.21 2.82 -9.89
CA VAL A 115 -6.91 2.36 -9.39
C VAL A 115 -7.03 0.88 -9.05
N TYR A 116 -6.11 0.08 -9.53
CA TYR A 116 -6.03 -1.34 -9.19
C TYR A 116 -5.24 -1.54 -7.90
N ASN A 117 -5.70 -2.47 -7.06
CA ASN A 117 -5.12 -2.70 -5.75
C ASN A 117 -4.94 -4.20 -5.50
N TRP A 118 -3.76 -4.60 -5.03
CA TRP A 118 -3.55 -5.92 -4.46
C TRP A 118 -3.64 -5.81 -2.93
N VAL A 119 -4.60 -6.50 -2.35
CA VAL A 119 -4.85 -6.43 -0.92
C VAL A 119 -4.88 -7.83 -0.34
N HIS A 120 -4.08 -8.04 0.70
CA HIS A 120 -4.11 -9.28 1.46
C HIS A 120 -5.49 -9.47 2.10
N PRO A 121 -6.15 -10.63 2.00
CA PRO A 121 -7.51 -10.83 2.53
C PRO A 121 -7.65 -10.52 4.01
N ASN A 122 -6.62 -10.72 4.83
CA ASN A 122 -6.62 -10.36 6.26
C ASN A 122 -6.45 -8.85 6.51
N ASN A 123 -6.23 -8.04 5.47
CA ASN A 123 -6.08 -6.60 5.63
C ASN A 123 -7.44 -5.89 5.62
N GLU A 124 -8.25 -6.19 6.64
CA GLU A 124 -9.57 -5.59 6.80
C GLU A 124 -9.55 -4.05 6.82
N LYS A 125 -8.47 -3.47 7.37
CA LYS A 125 -8.33 -2.00 7.40
C LYS A 125 -8.28 -1.43 5.99
N MET A 126 -7.50 -2.04 5.10
CA MET A 126 -7.39 -1.61 3.71
C MET A 126 -8.65 -1.93 2.92
N LEU A 127 -9.23 -3.10 3.09
CA LEU A 127 -10.50 -3.48 2.45
C LEU A 127 -11.62 -2.52 2.82
N ASN A 128 -11.76 -2.18 4.10
CA ASN A 128 -12.74 -1.20 4.58
C ASN A 128 -12.48 0.22 4.06
N PHE A 129 -11.21 0.62 3.95
CA PHE A 129 -10.82 1.91 3.37
C PHE A 129 -11.24 2.00 1.90
N LEU A 130 -10.94 0.98 1.11
CA LEU A 130 -11.30 0.89 -0.31
C LEU A 130 -12.81 0.83 -0.51
N ALA A 131 -13.53 0.00 0.27
CA ALA A 131 -14.98 -0.12 0.18
C ALA A 131 -15.72 1.21 0.43
N LYS A 132 -15.25 2.03 1.38
CA LYS A 132 -15.78 3.38 1.64
C LYS A 132 -15.58 4.34 0.48
N ARG A 133 -14.61 4.09 -0.38
CA ARG A 133 -14.30 4.88 -1.59
C ARG A 133 -14.94 4.31 -2.85
N GLY A 134 -15.78 3.28 -2.72
CA GLY A 134 -16.49 2.67 -3.85
C GLY A 134 -15.75 1.52 -4.55
N TYR A 135 -14.54 1.16 -4.10
CA TYR A 135 -13.77 0.04 -4.61
C TYR A 135 -14.32 -1.28 -4.06
N ARG A 136 -15.29 -1.87 -4.77
CA ARG A 136 -16.02 -3.08 -4.33
C ARG A 136 -16.06 -4.17 -5.40
N VAL A 137 -15.38 -3.96 -6.52
CA VAL A 137 -15.33 -4.95 -7.60
C VAL A 137 -14.14 -5.86 -7.38
N LEU A 138 -14.39 -7.15 -7.18
CA LEU A 138 -13.36 -8.17 -7.22
C LEU A 138 -13.03 -8.43 -8.68
N ASN A 139 -11.85 -8.02 -9.11
CA ASN A 139 -11.44 -8.11 -10.50
C ASN A 139 -10.76 -9.46 -10.83
N LEU A 140 -9.79 -9.84 -10.00
CA LEU A 140 -9.00 -11.06 -10.18
C LEU A 140 -8.78 -11.75 -8.83
N ILE A 141 -8.51 -13.04 -8.88
CA ILE A 141 -7.97 -13.82 -7.77
C ILE A 141 -6.61 -14.36 -8.15
N GLU A 142 -5.66 -14.32 -7.22
CA GLU A 142 -4.35 -14.94 -7.37
C GLU A 142 -4.34 -16.29 -6.67
N VAL A 143 -3.96 -17.35 -7.39
CA VAL A 143 -3.96 -18.70 -6.88
C VAL A 143 -2.58 -19.32 -7.07
N ARG A 144 -2.06 -19.94 -6.03
CA ARG A 144 -0.77 -20.65 -6.03
C ARG A 144 -0.89 -22.03 -5.38
N LYS A 145 0.14 -22.84 -5.52
CA LYS A 145 0.30 -24.04 -4.68
C LYS A 145 0.77 -23.65 -3.28
N ALA A 146 0.35 -24.43 -2.28
CA ALA A 146 0.91 -24.32 -0.96
C ALA A 146 2.43 -24.59 -0.97
N TYR A 147 3.18 -23.88 -0.12
CA TYR A 147 4.58 -24.21 0.15
C TYR A 147 4.67 -25.49 1.00
N GLU A 148 5.78 -26.20 0.88
CA GLU A 148 6.04 -27.37 1.73
C GLU A 148 6.03 -26.97 3.23
N GLY A 149 5.23 -27.66 4.03
CA GLY A 149 5.08 -27.38 5.46
C GLY A 149 4.27 -26.15 5.82
N GLU A 150 3.64 -25.47 4.84
CA GLU A 150 2.77 -24.33 5.10
C GLU A 150 1.48 -24.76 5.81
N ASN A 151 1.14 -24.07 6.88
CA ASN A 151 -0.08 -24.31 7.63
C ASN A 151 -1.17 -23.30 7.24
N LEU A 152 -2.08 -23.70 6.37
CA LEU A 152 -3.23 -22.92 5.92
C LEU A 152 -4.43 -23.28 6.82
N THR A 153 -4.89 -22.34 7.62
CA THR A 153 -5.90 -22.58 8.66
C THR A 153 -7.26 -21.97 8.35
N GLN A 154 -7.35 -21.20 7.28
CA GLN A 154 -8.56 -20.49 6.90
C GLN A 154 -9.06 -20.94 5.52
N LYS A 155 -10.34 -20.67 5.26
CA LYS A 155 -10.99 -20.90 3.97
C LYS A 155 -11.65 -19.62 3.49
N ILE A 156 -11.49 -19.33 2.20
CA ILE A 156 -12.14 -18.17 1.56
C ILE A 156 -13.01 -18.65 0.42
N PRO A 157 -14.33 -18.43 0.48
CA PRO A 157 -15.23 -18.73 -0.63
C PRO A 157 -15.16 -17.64 -1.69
N VAL A 158 -15.05 -18.03 -2.96
CA VAL A 158 -15.18 -17.14 -4.10
C VAL A 158 -16.13 -17.82 -5.13
N GLY A 159 -17.34 -17.32 -5.22
CA GLY A 159 -18.40 -18.00 -5.95
C GLY A 159 -18.74 -19.34 -5.31
N GLU A 160 -18.73 -20.40 -6.12
CA GLU A 160 -18.97 -21.78 -5.66
C GLU A 160 -17.68 -22.53 -5.26
N ARG A 161 -16.55 -21.87 -5.26
CA ARG A 161 -15.26 -22.46 -4.95
C ARG A 161 -14.76 -21.98 -3.59
N GLU A 162 -14.00 -22.84 -2.94
CA GLU A 162 -13.34 -22.57 -1.67
C GLU A 162 -11.82 -22.69 -1.84
N PHE A 163 -11.09 -21.72 -1.32
CA PHE A 163 -9.64 -21.68 -1.38
C PHE A 163 -9.05 -21.72 0.02
N ASP A 164 -7.95 -22.45 0.17
CA ASP A 164 -7.15 -22.48 1.39
C ASP A 164 -6.40 -21.16 1.55
N TYR A 165 -6.29 -20.70 2.83
CA TYR A 165 -5.69 -19.40 3.11
C TYR A 165 -5.00 -19.34 4.49
#